data_5a65ebaaf2c1c205de840256ff7faef3
#
_entry.id   5a65ebaaf2c1c205de840256ff7faef3
#
_cell.length_a   1.000
_cell.length_b   1.000
_cell.length_c   1.000
_cell.angle_alpha   90.00
_cell.angle_beta   90.00
_cell.angle_gamma   90.00
#
_symmetry.space_group_name_H-M   'P 1'
#
loop_
_entity.id
_entity.type
_entity.pdbx_description
1 polymer ?
#
loop_
_entity_poly.entity_id
_entity_poly.type
_entity_poly.pdbx_seq_one_letter_code
_entity_poly.pdbx_strand_id
1 'polypeptide(L)'
;MGLTGKETILIHSSMKAIGEVEDGADTVLDAWMEYFADGLLLLPTHTWANVNAECPVYDPRSTPSCVGLLTNLFRRRNGVVRSLHPTHSLAGFGKGAAEYLAGEDENNTPCTPGGAYDRLKDCGGKILLVGVGHERNTYIHSVEEVLNVPNRLAAEPMELVTILPDGTEKKVYMRKHYNAMQPHISEDFVKLNQAFLDCGAVEEVVFGDAECLLCDAKKVFRVVRHVLAPDPECLVTKTEIPAERWRNFE
;
A
#
# COMPACT_ATOMS: atom_id res chain seq x y z
N MET A 1 10.24 -7.83 -16.35
CA MET A 1 10.10 -6.81 -15.29
C MET A 1 11.37 -5.96 -15.05
N GLY A 2 12.57 -6.37 -15.48
CA GLY A 2 13.81 -5.60 -15.28
C GLY A 2 14.22 -5.35 -13.82
N LEU A 3 13.61 -6.06 -12.88
CA LEU A 3 13.96 -6.03 -11.46
C LEU A 3 15.29 -6.78 -11.22
N THR A 4 16.04 -6.38 -10.19
CA THR A 4 17.36 -6.93 -9.85
C THR A 4 17.39 -7.66 -8.51
N GLY A 5 16.27 -7.60 -7.75
CA GLY A 5 16.16 -8.11 -6.38
C GLY A 5 16.75 -7.20 -5.29
N LYS A 6 17.21 -5.99 -5.68
CA LYS A 6 17.78 -5.00 -4.75
C LYS A 6 16.87 -3.81 -4.49
N GLU A 7 15.72 -3.79 -5.12
CA GLU A 7 14.72 -2.74 -4.99
C GLU A 7 14.05 -2.75 -3.61
N THR A 8 13.56 -1.59 -3.19
CA THR A 8 12.46 -1.52 -2.24
C THR A 8 11.18 -1.73 -3.03
N ILE A 9 10.45 -2.81 -2.76
CA ILE A 9 9.24 -3.15 -3.50
C ILE A 9 8.07 -3.45 -2.57
N LEU A 10 6.92 -2.83 -2.84
CA LEU A 10 5.64 -3.11 -2.19
C LEU A 10 4.79 -3.98 -3.12
N ILE A 11 4.38 -5.17 -2.67
CA ILE A 11 3.59 -6.09 -3.48
C ILE A 11 2.15 -6.20 -2.93
N HIS A 12 1.18 -5.81 -3.76
CA HIS A 12 -0.23 -6.15 -3.58
C HIS A 12 -0.56 -7.34 -4.49
N SER A 13 -1.28 -8.35 -4.00
CA SER A 13 -1.41 -9.59 -4.76
C SER A 13 -2.72 -10.34 -4.55
N SER A 14 -3.11 -11.07 -5.59
CA SER A 14 -4.13 -12.10 -5.55
C SER A 14 -3.48 -13.46 -5.81
N MET A 15 -3.38 -14.33 -4.81
CA MET A 15 -2.86 -15.68 -4.99
C MET A 15 -3.63 -16.44 -6.06
N LYS A 16 -4.94 -16.25 -6.13
CA LYS A 16 -5.79 -16.91 -7.13
C LYS A 16 -5.41 -16.51 -8.56
N ALA A 17 -4.99 -15.27 -8.79
CA ALA A 17 -4.62 -14.80 -10.13
C ALA A 17 -3.27 -15.35 -10.60
N ILE A 18 -2.37 -15.73 -9.68
CA ILE A 18 -1.04 -16.29 -10.01
C ILE A 18 -1.17 -17.65 -10.71
N GLY A 19 -2.30 -18.36 -10.53
CA GLY A 19 -2.55 -19.66 -11.09
C GLY A 19 -2.13 -20.81 -10.17
N GLU A 20 -1.96 -22.00 -10.75
CA GLU A 20 -1.51 -23.18 -10.02
C GLU A 20 0.00 -23.11 -9.74
N VAL A 21 0.38 -23.26 -8.49
CA VAL A 21 1.77 -23.24 -8.02
C VAL A 21 1.98 -24.46 -7.14
N GLU A 22 3.04 -25.22 -7.39
CA GLU A 22 3.45 -26.34 -6.54
C GLU A 22 3.71 -25.84 -5.12
N ASP A 23 3.16 -26.51 -4.09
CA ASP A 23 3.15 -26.08 -2.69
C ASP A 23 2.48 -24.69 -2.44
N GLY A 24 1.82 -24.13 -3.44
CA GLY A 24 0.92 -22.99 -3.34
C GLY A 24 1.58 -21.68 -2.88
N ALA A 25 0.97 -21.05 -1.89
CA ALA A 25 1.36 -19.73 -1.41
C ALA A 25 2.76 -19.70 -0.75
N ASP A 26 3.20 -20.83 -0.19
CA ASP A 26 4.51 -20.92 0.45
C ASP A 26 5.63 -20.81 -0.59
N THR A 27 5.53 -21.47 -1.73
CA THR A 27 6.48 -21.36 -2.85
C THR A 27 6.55 -19.93 -3.39
N VAL A 28 5.41 -19.24 -3.53
CA VAL A 28 5.40 -17.83 -3.98
C VAL A 28 6.16 -16.94 -3.02
N LEU A 29 5.93 -17.11 -1.72
CA LEU A 29 6.60 -16.31 -0.69
C LEU A 29 8.10 -16.63 -0.60
N ASP A 30 8.48 -17.89 -0.69
CA ASP A 30 9.88 -18.30 -0.69
C ASP A 30 10.62 -17.71 -1.90
N ALA A 31 10.03 -17.77 -3.09
CA ALA A 31 10.59 -17.17 -4.29
C ALA A 31 10.77 -15.65 -4.17
N TRP A 32 9.78 -14.92 -3.62
CA TRP A 32 9.90 -13.48 -3.41
C TRP A 32 10.94 -13.15 -2.35
N MET A 33 10.96 -13.88 -1.23
CA MET A 33 11.92 -13.64 -0.15
C MET A 33 13.36 -13.94 -0.59
N GLU A 34 13.58 -15.01 -1.36
CA GLU A 34 14.89 -15.33 -1.94
C GLU A 34 15.33 -14.25 -2.93
N TYR A 35 14.44 -13.86 -3.86
CA TYR A 35 14.76 -12.89 -4.90
C TYR A 35 15.08 -11.49 -4.34
N PHE A 36 14.34 -11.03 -3.33
CA PHE A 36 14.53 -9.72 -2.72
C PHE A 36 15.36 -9.75 -1.42
N ALA A 37 16.15 -10.79 -1.18
CA ALA A 37 16.95 -10.91 0.05
C ALA A 37 17.95 -9.75 0.22
N ASP A 38 18.51 -9.23 -0.88
CA ASP A 38 19.43 -8.09 -0.91
C ASP A 38 18.73 -6.73 -1.04
N GLY A 39 17.42 -6.72 -1.23
CA GLY A 39 16.53 -5.56 -1.32
C GLY A 39 15.64 -5.42 -0.08
N LEU A 40 14.49 -4.79 -0.27
CA LEU A 40 13.45 -4.66 0.75
C LEU A 40 12.10 -5.06 0.17
N LEU A 41 11.60 -6.22 0.57
CA LEU A 41 10.27 -6.72 0.23
C LEU A 41 9.25 -6.24 1.25
N LEU A 42 8.18 -5.59 0.80
CA LEU A 42 7.07 -5.09 1.62
C LEU A 42 5.76 -5.69 1.13
N LEU A 43 4.94 -6.18 2.05
CA LEU A 43 3.55 -6.57 1.80
C LEU A 43 2.60 -5.80 2.74
N PRO A 44 1.43 -5.32 2.25
CA PRO A 44 0.45 -4.70 3.12
C PRO A 44 -0.15 -5.75 4.06
N THR A 45 -0.23 -5.43 5.34
CA THR A 45 -0.82 -6.31 6.36
C THR A 45 -1.93 -5.60 7.10
N HIS A 46 -2.78 -4.90 6.35
CA HIS A 46 -3.85 -4.07 6.89
C HIS A 46 -4.78 -4.83 7.82
N THR A 47 -5.32 -4.11 8.78
CA THR A 47 -6.20 -4.62 9.85
C THR A 47 -7.47 -3.81 10.02
N TRP A 48 -7.74 -2.83 9.16
CA TRP A 48 -8.85 -1.89 9.27
C TRP A 48 -10.24 -2.55 9.37
N ALA A 49 -10.40 -3.80 8.91
CA ALA A 49 -11.63 -4.57 9.10
C ALA A 49 -11.71 -5.23 10.49
N ASN A 50 -10.57 -5.47 11.13
CA ASN A 50 -10.46 -6.21 12.39
C ASN A 50 -10.21 -5.28 13.59
N VAL A 51 -9.57 -4.12 13.33
CA VAL A 51 -9.20 -3.11 14.34
C VAL A 51 -9.98 -1.85 14.05
N ASN A 52 -10.91 -1.52 14.94
CA ASN A 52 -11.87 -0.43 14.80
C ASN A 52 -12.35 0.00 16.19
N ALA A 53 -13.35 0.89 16.27
CA ALA A 53 -13.86 1.39 17.55
C ALA A 53 -14.48 0.29 18.45
N GLU A 54 -14.99 -0.81 17.87
CA GLU A 54 -15.56 -1.94 18.62
C GLU A 54 -14.47 -2.93 19.08
N CYS A 55 -13.43 -3.09 18.27
CA CYS A 55 -12.27 -3.95 18.54
C CYS A 55 -10.98 -3.13 18.43
N PRO A 56 -10.65 -2.27 19.42
CA PRO A 56 -9.64 -1.23 19.25
C PRO A 56 -8.19 -1.71 19.37
N VAL A 57 -7.94 -2.97 19.73
CA VAL A 57 -6.60 -3.47 20.03
C VAL A 57 -5.92 -4.07 18.81
N TYR A 58 -4.74 -3.55 18.48
CA TYR A 58 -3.82 -4.10 17.49
C TYR A 58 -2.60 -4.70 18.18
N ASP A 59 -2.39 -5.99 18.00
CA ASP A 59 -1.13 -6.67 18.34
C ASP A 59 -0.46 -7.12 17.02
N PRO A 60 0.73 -6.60 16.66
CA PRO A 60 1.40 -6.94 15.41
C PRO A 60 1.72 -8.44 15.28
N ARG A 61 1.82 -9.15 16.40
CA ARG A 61 2.12 -10.60 16.45
C ARG A 61 0.90 -11.43 16.12
N SER A 62 -0.26 -11.09 16.70
CA SER A 62 -1.48 -11.94 16.67
C SER A 62 -2.55 -11.43 15.73
N THR A 63 -2.78 -10.11 15.60
CA THR A 63 -3.87 -9.56 14.79
C THR A 63 -3.73 -9.96 13.31
N PRO A 64 -4.71 -10.68 12.72
CA PRO A 64 -4.62 -11.10 11.33
C PRO A 64 -4.74 -9.91 10.37
N SER A 65 -4.14 -10.04 9.18
CA SER A 65 -4.37 -9.12 8.08
C SER A 65 -5.74 -9.39 7.45
N CYS A 66 -6.45 -8.33 7.04
CA CYS A 66 -7.72 -8.42 6.31
C CYS A 66 -7.54 -8.37 4.77
N VAL A 67 -6.30 -8.29 4.25
CA VAL A 67 -6.03 -8.05 2.83
C VAL A 67 -5.35 -9.21 2.10
N GLY A 68 -5.62 -10.45 2.52
CA GLY A 68 -5.30 -11.61 1.70
C GLY A 68 -4.49 -12.71 2.39
N LEU A 69 -4.34 -13.82 1.64
CA LEU A 69 -3.64 -15.03 2.11
C LEU A 69 -2.13 -14.80 2.23
N LEU A 70 -1.50 -14.34 1.15
CA LEU A 70 -0.05 -14.14 1.09
C LEU A 70 0.45 -13.22 2.20
N THR A 71 -0.27 -12.13 2.49
CA THR A 71 0.08 -11.20 3.56
C THR A 71 0.01 -11.83 4.95
N ASN A 72 -0.99 -12.70 5.19
CA ASN A 72 -1.14 -13.41 6.45
C ASN A 72 -0.08 -14.48 6.67
N LEU A 73 0.36 -15.16 5.63
CA LEU A 73 1.47 -16.11 5.69
C LEU A 73 2.81 -15.38 5.83
N PHE A 74 3.05 -14.34 5.00
CA PHE A 74 4.29 -13.56 4.99
C PHE A 74 4.63 -12.97 6.36
N ARG A 75 3.67 -12.31 7.04
CA ARG A 75 3.89 -11.68 8.34
C ARG A 75 4.36 -12.63 9.45
N ARG A 76 4.24 -13.95 9.23
CA ARG A 76 4.64 -15.02 10.17
C ARG A 76 5.96 -15.68 9.80
N ARG A 77 6.56 -15.32 8.67
CA ARG A 77 7.83 -15.88 8.21
C ARG A 77 8.99 -15.38 9.07
N ASN A 78 10.00 -16.23 9.24
CA ASN A 78 11.22 -15.86 9.94
C ASN A 78 11.90 -14.66 9.27
N GLY A 79 12.38 -13.71 10.09
CA GLY A 79 13.04 -12.49 9.60
C GLY A 79 12.10 -11.40 9.10
N VAL A 80 10.79 -11.63 9.05
CA VAL A 80 9.81 -10.62 8.70
C VAL A 80 9.50 -9.74 9.90
N VAL A 81 9.55 -8.43 9.69
CA VAL A 81 9.17 -7.40 10.68
C VAL A 81 7.81 -6.83 10.26
N ARG A 82 6.92 -6.60 11.20
CA ARG A 82 5.63 -5.94 10.96
C ARG A 82 5.59 -4.59 11.65
N SER A 83 5.14 -3.55 10.93
CA SER A 83 5.02 -2.20 11.49
C SER A 83 3.93 -2.11 12.56
N LEU A 84 4.06 -1.10 13.42
CA LEU A 84 3.17 -0.86 14.56
C LEU A 84 1.95 0.01 14.20
N HIS A 85 1.70 0.25 12.92
CA HIS A 85 0.53 0.99 12.46
C HIS A 85 -0.76 0.17 12.68
N PRO A 86 -1.73 0.62 13.50
CA PRO A 86 -2.85 -0.22 13.94
C PRO A 86 -3.83 -0.63 12.84
N THR A 87 -3.93 0.14 11.75
CA THR A 87 -4.90 -0.13 10.67
C THR A 87 -4.26 -0.43 9.32
N HIS A 88 -3.13 0.20 8.99
CA HIS A 88 -2.46 0.10 7.67
C HIS A 88 -1.02 -0.40 7.79
N SER A 89 -0.78 -1.36 8.71
CA SER A 89 0.55 -1.94 8.86
C SER A 89 1.08 -2.55 7.56
N LEU A 90 2.41 -2.50 7.40
CA LEU A 90 3.18 -3.24 6.42
C LEU A 90 3.99 -4.33 7.13
N ALA A 91 4.23 -5.43 6.46
CA ALA A 91 5.27 -6.39 6.82
C ALA A 91 6.43 -6.24 5.83
N GLY A 92 7.66 -6.32 6.33
CA GLY A 92 8.87 -6.16 5.55
C GLY A 92 9.89 -7.25 5.81
N PHE A 93 10.63 -7.64 4.77
CA PHE A 93 11.73 -8.59 4.81
C PHE A 93 12.90 -8.07 3.98
N GLY A 94 14.12 -8.39 4.39
CA GLY A 94 15.34 -8.00 3.70
C GLY A 94 16.02 -6.78 4.32
N LYS A 95 16.84 -6.11 3.52
CA LYS A 95 17.75 -5.08 4.01
C LYS A 95 17.03 -3.84 4.54
N GLY A 96 17.27 -3.50 5.81
CA GLY A 96 16.74 -2.28 6.41
C GLY A 96 15.25 -2.34 6.75
N ALA A 97 14.60 -3.53 6.75
CA ALA A 97 13.17 -3.67 6.98
C ALA A 97 12.72 -3.05 8.32
N ALA A 98 13.45 -3.29 9.40
CA ALA A 98 13.13 -2.76 10.72
C ALA A 98 13.22 -1.22 10.77
N GLU A 99 14.26 -0.64 10.17
CA GLU A 99 14.45 0.81 10.10
C GLU A 99 13.41 1.47 9.20
N TYR A 100 13.09 0.84 8.08
CA TYR A 100 12.07 1.35 7.15
C TYR A 100 10.68 1.39 7.79
N LEU A 101 10.34 0.43 8.63
CA LEU A 101 9.04 0.30 9.28
C LEU A 101 8.98 0.91 10.68
N ALA A 102 10.07 1.52 11.16
CA ALA A 102 10.11 2.17 12.46
C ALA A 102 9.25 3.45 12.49
N GLY A 103 8.68 3.75 13.68
CA GLY A 103 7.93 4.98 13.92
C GLY A 103 6.50 4.98 13.40
N GLU A 104 6.01 3.86 12.85
CA GLU A 104 4.65 3.76 12.32
C GLU A 104 3.55 3.81 13.41
N ASP A 105 3.92 3.62 14.67
CA ASP A 105 3.07 3.81 15.85
C ASP A 105 2.82 5.28 16.24
N GLU A 106 3.53 6.21 15.62
CA GLU A 106 3.31 7.66 15.76
C GLU A 106 2.31 8.22 14.74
N ASN A 107 1.94 7.42 13.73
CA ASN A 107 1.03 7.83 12.69
C ASN A 107 -0.41 7.93 13.21
N ASN A 108 -1.15 8.93 12.70
CA ASN A 108 -2.54 9.20 13.07
C ASN A 108 -3.51 9.13 11.87
N THR A 109 -3.01 8.81 10.69
CA THR A 109 -3.77 8.57 9.46
C THR A 109 -3.24 7.33 8.74
N PRO A 110 -4.01 6.67 7.87
CA PRO A 110 -3.64 5.43 7.20
C PRO A 110 -2.31 5.47 6.44
N CYS A 111 -2.02 6.61 5.81
CA CYS A 111 -0.84 6.81 4.96
C CYS A 111 -0.15 8.14 5.29
N THR A 112 0.08 8.39 6.58
CA THR A 112 0.66 9.63 7.11
C THR A 112 1.88 10.09 6.29
N PRO A 113 1.97 11.37 5.89
CA PRO A 113 3.14 11.94 5.23
C PRO A 113 4.43 11.66 6.01
N GLY A 114 5.46 11.17 5.32
CA GLY A 114 6.71 10.69 5.93
C GLY A 114 6.65 9.25 6.48
N GLY A 115 5.48 8.61 6.49
CA GLY A 115 5.31 7.20 6.86
C GLY A 115 5.81 6.23 5.77
N ALA A 116 5.68 4.93 6.04
CA ALA A 116 6.26 3.88 5.20
C ALA A 116 5.75 3.89 3.76
N TYR A 117 4.48 4.23 3.52
CA TYR A 117 3.97 4.38 2.15
C TYR A 117 4.61 5.57 1.43
N ASP A 118 4.70 6.73 2.08
CA ASP A 118 5.22 7.94 1.47
C ASP A 118 6.73 7.83 1.13
N ARG A 119 7.50 7.16 1.97
CA ARG A 119 8.95 6.94 1.77
C ARG A 119 9.28 6.21 0.46
N LEU A 120 8.33 5.46 -0.13
CA LEU A 120 8.56 4.74 -1.40
C LEU A 120 9.03 5.67 -2.52
N LYS A 121 8.48 6.88 -2.64
CA LYS A 121 8.89 7.84 -3.68
C LYS A 121 10.34 8.34 -3.52
N ASP A 122 10.82 8.38 -2.28
CA ASP A 122 12.12 8.96 -1.94
C ASP A 122 13.27 7.94 -2.05
N CYS A 123 12.97 6.65 -1.85
CA CYS A 123 13.95 5.56 -1.98
C CYS A 123 13.96 4.90 -3.37
N GLY A 124 13.25 5.46 -4.37
CA GLY A 124 13.13 4.83 -5.70
C GLY A 124 12.31 3.55 -5.67
N GLY A 125 11.40 3.43 -4.71
CA GLY A 125 10.58 2.25 -4.49
C GLY A 125 9.71 1.88 -5.68
N LYS A 126 9.41 0.60 -5.79
CA LYS A 126 8.50 0.01 -6.79
C LYS A 126 7.24 -0.51 -6.10
N ILE A 127 6.15 -0.55 -6.86
CA ILE A 127 4.92 -1.19 -6.42
C ILE A 127 4.54 -2.21 -7.48
N LEU A 128 4.34 -3.46 -7.08
CA LEU A 128 3.90 -4.52 -7.97
C LEU A 128 2.48 -4.95 -7.59
N LEU A 129 1.57 -4.79 -8.53
CA LEU A 129 0.18 -5.23 -8.41
C LEU A 129 0.04 -6.56 -9.14
N VAL A 130 -0.02 -7.67 -8.41
CA VAL A 130 -0.06 -9.03 -8.98
C VAL A 130 -1.49 -9.51 -9.06
N GLY A 131 -2.08 -9.51 -10.25
CA GLY A 131 -3.46 -9.92 -10.50
C GLY A 131 -4.51 -9.09 -9.75
N VAL A 132 -4.17 -7.82 -9.47
CA VAL A 132 -5.05 -6.79 -8.90
C VAL A 132 -4.77 -5.46 -9.59
N GLY A 133 -5.73 -4.56 -9.61
CA GLY A 133 -5.57 -3.24 -10.21
C GLY A 133 -5.29 -2.11 -9.19
N HIS A 134 -5.37 -0.87 -9.68
CA HIS A 134 -5.11 0.30 -8.84
C HIS A 134 -6.12 0.48 -7.71
N GLU A 135 -7.30 -0.15 -7.75
CA GLU A 135 -8.25 -0.19 -6.62
C GLU A 135 -7.66 -0.84 -5.35
N ARG A 136 -6.52 -1.56 -5.48
CA ARG A 136 -5.76 -2.13 -4.35
C ARG A 136 -4.46 -1.37 -4.07
N ASN A 137 -4.15 -0.35 -4.84
CA ASN A 137 -2.90 0.41 -4.71
C ASN A 137 -3.00 1.47 -3.59
N THR A 138 -2.79 1.04 -2.36
CA THR A 138 -2.83 1.91 -1.17
C THR A 138 -1.85 3.09 -1.26
N TYR A 139 -0.81 2.99 -2.06
CA TYR A 139 0.15 4.08 -2.25
C TYR A 139 -0.51 5.36 -2.81
N ILE A 140 -1.59 5.24 -3.59
CA ILE A 140 -2.30 6.41 -4.11
C ILE A 140 -2.93 7.21 -2.97
N HIS A 141 -3.44 6.58 -1.94
CA HIS A 141 -3.89 7.26 -0.72
C HIS A 141 -2.78 8.05 -0.03
N SER A 142 -1.56 7.51 -0.02
CA SER A 142 -0.41 8.23 0.52
C SER A 142 -0.15 9.53 -0.26
N VAL A 143 -0.29 9.50 -1.59
CA VAL A 143 -0.17 10.71 -2.41
C VAL A 143 -1.28 11.71 -2.08
N GLU A 144 -2.53 11.25 -1.92
CA GLU A 144 -3.64 12.12 -1.51
C GLU A 144 -3.39 12.78 -0.16
N GLU A 145 -2.85 12.05 0.83
CA GLU A 145 -2.54 12.57 2.15
C GLU A 145 -1.38 13.58 2.12
N VAL A 146 -0.30 13.30 1.38
CA VAL A 146 0.81 14.24 1.17
C VAL A 146 0.35 15.54 0.52
N LEU A 147 -0.56 15.46 -0.44
CA LEU A 147 -1.14 16.61 -1.12
C LEU A 147 -2.23 17.31 -0.28
N ASN A 148 -2.57 16.75 0.87
CA ASN A 148 -3.66 17.21 1.73
C ASN A 148 -4.97 17.40 0.94
N VAL A 149 -5.30 16.41 0.11
CA VAL A 149 -6.52 16.44 -0.71
C VAL A 149 -7.73 16.51 0.24
N PRO A 150 -8.65 17.47 0.03
CA PRO A 150 -9.79 17.65 0.94
C PRO A 150 -10.72 16.43 0.94
N ASN A 151 -11.46 16.24 2.04
CA ASN A 151 -12.49 15.20 2.16
C ASN A 151 -11.99 13.76 1.93
N ARG A 152 -10.73 13.46 2.34
CA ARG A 152 -10.15 12.10 2.23
C ARG A 152 -10.06 11.38 3.57
N LEU A 153 -10.17 12.11 4.67
CA LEU A 153 -10.07 11.57 6.02
C LEU A 153 -11.32 11.91 6.83
N ALA A 154 -11.77 11.00 7.66
CA ALA A 154 -12.84 11.25 8.62
C ALA A 154 -12.49 12.45 9.53
N ALA A 155 -13.50 13.24 9.88
CA ALA A 155 -13.30 14.39 10.76
C ALA A 155 -12.82 13.97 12.16
N GLU A 156 -13.49 12.96 12.71
CA GLU A 156 -13.22 12.48 14.07
C GLU A 156 -12.28 11.27 14.05
N PRO A 157 -11.23 11.27 14.90
CA PRO A 157 -10.38 10.11 15.08
C PRO A 157 -11.06 9.05 15.96
N MET A 158 -10.69 7.77 15.76
CA MET A 158 -11.01 6.68 16.70
C MET A 158 -9.81 6.46 17.62
N GLU A 159 -10.09 6.21 18.91
CA GLU A 159 -9.07 5.74 19.84
C GLU A 159 -8.82 4.25 19.61
N LEU A 160 -7.57 3.90 19.30
CA LEU A 160 -7.09 2.53 19.15
C LEU A 160 -5.93 2.29 20.11
N VAL A 161 -5.58 1.02 20.31
CA VAL A 161 -4.47 0.61 21.16
C VAL A 161 -3.52 -0.27 20.37
N THR A 162 -2.26 0.10 20.28
CA THR A 162 -1.18 -0.73 19.72
C THR A 162 -0.41 -1.39 20.84
N ILE A 163 -0.25 -2.71 20.77
CA ILE A 163 0.65 -3.46 21.66
C ILE A 163 2.07 -3.34 21.12
N LEU A 164 2.95 -2.73 21.91
CA LEU A 164 4.35 -2.55 21.56
C LEU A 164 5.15 -3.86 21.75
N PRO A 165 6.38 -3.96 21.19
CA PRO A 165 7.20 -5.17 21.28
C PRO A 165 7.50 -5.63 22.71
N ASP A 166 7.59 -4.71 23.67
CA ASP A 166 7.81 -4.98 25.10
C ASP A 166 6.52 -5.39 25.84
N GLY A 167 5.39 -5.43 25.15
CA GLY A 167 4.07 -5.77 25.69
C GLY A 167 3.31 -4.60 26.32
N THR A 168 3.86 -3.39 26.29
CA THR A 168 3.14 -2.20 26.75
C THR A 168 2.08 -1.75 25.75
N GLU A 169 1.05 -1.06 26.24
CA GLU A 169 -0.04 -0.52 25.45
C GLU A 169 0.21 0.95 25.10
N LYS A 170 0.06 1.28 23.82
CA LYS A 170 0.13 2.66 23.33
C LYS A 170 -1.20 3.06 22.72
N LYS A 171 -1.82 4.12 23.23
CA LYS A 171 -3.01 4.72 22.61
C LYS A 171 -2.63 5.50 21.36
N VAL A 172 -3.40 5.30 20.31
CA VAL A 172 -3.26 5.98 19.02
C VAL A 172 -4.62 6.52 18.60
N TYR A 173 -4.68 7.78 18.20
CA TYR A 173 -5.90 8.42 17.71
C TYR A 173 -5.87 8.44 16.18
N MET A 174 -6.58 7.48 15.56
CA MET A 174 -6.49 7.17 14.14
C MET A 174 -7.69 7.72 13.37
N ARG A 175 -7.45 8.58 12.39
CA ARG A 175 -8.47 8.93 11.39
C ARG A 175 -8.47 7.89 10.28
N LYS A 176 -9.64 7.51 9.78
CA LYS A 176 -9.75 6.58 8.65
C LYS A 176 -9.92 7.32 7.33
N HIS A 177 -9.58 6.68 6.22
CA HIS A 177 -10.00 7.18 4.91
C HIS A 177 -11.53 7.20 4.83
N TYR A 178 -12.07 8.30 4.36
CA TYR A 178 -13.51 8.49 4.25
C TYR A 178 -13.84 9.62 3.28
N ASN A 179 -14.85 9.40 2.45
CA ASN A 179 -15.50 10.44 1.68
C ASN A 179 -17.01 10.17 1.67
N ALA A 180 -17.83 11.20 1.88
CA ALA A 180 -19.29 11.04 1.97
C ALA A 180 -19.93 10.68 0.61
N MET A 181 -19.31 11.09 -0.51
CA MET A 181 -19.82 10.81 -1.86
C MET A 181 -19.34 9.46 -2.38
N GLN A 182 -18.14 9.03 -2.00
CA GLN A 182 -17.50 7.78 -2.39
C GLN A 182 -16.86 7.10 -1.17
N PRO A 183 -17.63 6.28 -0.41
CA PRO A 183 -17.12 5.61 0.78
C PRO A 183 -15.93 4.66 0.51
N HIS A 184 -15.84 4.13 -0.72
CA HIS A 184 -14.77 3.24 -1.18
C HIS A 184 -13.90 3.95 -2.21
N ILE A 185 -13.20 5.01 -1.79
CA ILE A 185 -12.39 5.91 -2.64
C ILE A 185 -11.46 5.14 -3.57
N SER A 186 -10.81 4.08 -3.08
CA SER A 186 -9.83 3.31 -3.85
C SER A 186 -10.42 2.62 -5.10
N GLU A 187 -11.74 2.36 -5.13
CA GLU A 187 -12.38 1.78 -6.31
C GLU A 187 -12.27 2.70 -7.53
N ASP A 188 -12.18 4.01 -7.31
CA ASP A 188 -12.03 5.02 -8.36
C ASP A 188 -10.58 5.25 -8.82
N PHE A 189 -9.59 4.64 -8.15
CA PHE A 189 -8.19 4.78 -8.57
C PHE A 189 -7.89 4.16 -9.94
N VAL A 190 -8.73 3.26 -10.41
CA VAL A 190 -8.68 2.72 -11.79
C VAL A 190 -8.76 3.80 -12.86
N LYS A 191 -9.37 4.96 -12.57
CA LYS A 191 -9.43 6.13 -13.46
C LYS A 191 -8.05 6.68 -13.82
N LEU A 192 -7.04 6.42 -13.01
CA LEU A 192 -5.66 6.86 -13.24
C LEU A 192 -4.88 5.90 -14.15
N ASN A 193 -5.43 4.71 -14.46
CA ASN A 193 -4.69 3.67 -15.17
C ASN A 193 -4.10 4.17 -16.49
N GLN A 194 -4.91 4.82 -17.33
CA GLN A 194 -4.44 5.33 -18.62
C GLN A 194 -3.39 6.44 -18.45
N ALA A 195 -3.57 7.33 -17.47
CA ALA A 195 -2.59 8.37 -17.17
C ALA A 195 -1.23 7.78 -16.75
N PHE A 196 -1.23 6.72 -15.94
CA PHE A 196 0.00 6.05 -15.53
C PHE A 196 0.73 5.38 -16.68
N LEU A 197 0.00 4.71 -17.58
CA LEU A 197 0.56 4.08 -18.78
C LEU A 197 1.13 5.14 -19.74
N ASP A 198 0.36 6.14 -20.09
CA ASP A 198 0.75 7.21 -21.02
C ASP A 198 1.97 8.00 -20.51
N CYS A 199 2.09 8.19 -19.20
CA CYS A 199 3.20 8.91 -18.57
C CYS A 199 4.39 7.98 -18.22
N GLY A 200 4.34 6.70 -18.56
CA GLY A 200 5.39 5.73 -18.27
C GLY A 200 5.67 5.54 -16.76
N ALA A 201 4.63 5.73 -15.93
CA ALA A 201 4.70 5.49 -14.49
C ALA A 201 4.41 4.04 -14.11
N VAL A 202 3.78 3.30 -15.03
CA VAL A 202 3.39 1.90 -14.89
C VAL A 202 3.76 1.13 -16.16
N GLU A 203 4.23 -0.09 -15.97
CA GLU A 203 4.47 -1.09 -17.02
C GLU A 203 3.57 -2.30 -16.78
N GLU A 204 2.93 -2.82 -17.83
CA GLU A 204 2.23 -4.08 -17.80
C GLU A 204 3.23 -5.23 -17.88
N VAL A 205 3.15 -6.16 -16.93
CA VAL A 205 4.07 -7.29 -16.79
C VAL A 205 3.31 -8.54 -16.37
N VAL A 206 3.97 -9.70 -16.32
CA VAL A 206 3.34 -10.98 -15.98
C VAL A 206 4.11 -11.66 -14.84
N PHE A 207 3.37 -12.30 -13.92
CA PHE A 207 3.91 -13.17 -12.87
C PHE A 207 3.01 -14.41 -12.70
N GLY A 208 3.53 -15.59 -13.06
CA GLY A 208 2.68 -16.79 -13.25
C GLY A 208 1.64 -16.52 -14.34
N ASP A 209 0.37 -16.81 -14.06
CA ASP A 209 -0.76 -16.51 -14.95
C ASP A 209 -1.32 -15.09 -14.71
N ALA A 210 -0.82 -14.37 -13.71
CA ALA A 210 -1.33 -13.05 -13.36
C ALA A 210 -0.83 -11.97 -14.32
N GLU A 211 -1.76 -11.17 -14.85
CA GLU A 211 -1.46 -9.85 -15.37
C GLU A 211 -1.12 -8.93 -14.22
N CYS A 212 -0.04 -8.18 -14.34
CA CYS A 212 0.51 -7.37 -13.27
C CYS A 212 0.82 -5.95 -13.75
N LEU A 213 0.82 -5.02 -12.79
CA LEU A 213 1.25 -3.64 -13.03
C LEU A 213 2.49 -3.35 -12.17
N LEU A 214 3.61 -3.05 -12.83
CA LEU A 214 4.84 -2.60 -12.16
C LEU A 214 4.89 -1.08 -12.17
N CYS A 215 4.78 -0.47 -11.00
CA CYS A 215 4.69 0.97 -10.83
C CYS A 215 6.02 1.52 -10.28
N ASP A 216 6.45 2.66 -10.80
CA ASP A 216 7.49 3.49 -10.19
C ASP A 216 6.83 4.48 -9.22
N ALA A 217 7.11 4.34 -7.92
CA ALA A 217 6.45 5.14 -6.89
C ALA A 217 6.62 6.66 -7.09
N LYS A 218 7.82 7.10 -7.50
CA LYS A 218 8.09 8.54 -7.74
C LYS A 218 7.32 9.06 -8.94
N LYS A 219 7.23 8.29 -10.01
CA LYS A 219 6.46 8.68 -11.21
C LYS A 219 4.96 8.67 -10.91
N VAL A 220 4.45 7.63 -10.21
CA VAL A 220 3.05 7.58 -9.75
C VAL A 220 2.71 8.82 -8.92
N PHE A 221 3.56 9.19 -7.94
CA PHE A 221 3.38 10.41 -7.16
C PHE A 221 3.25 11.66 -8.05
N ARG A 222 4.15 11.82 -9.03
CA ARG A 222 4.16 12.97 -9.93
C ARG A 222 2.89 13.03 -10.79
N VAL A 223 2.45 11.89 -11.35
CA VAL A 223 1.23 11.81 -12.17
C VAL A 223 -0.01 12.14 -11.34
N VAL A 224 -0.19 11.51 -10.17
CA VAL A 224 -1.33 11.78 -9.29
C VAL A 224 -1.36 13.26 -8.91
N ARG A 225 -0.23 13.82 -8.48
CA ARG A 225 -0.14 15.25 -8.16
C ARG A 225 -0.55 16.14 -9.33
N HIS A 226 -0.10 15.82 -10.55
CA HIS A 226 -0.41 16.59 -11.74
C HIS A 226 -1.91 16.51 -12.09
N VAL A 227 -2.49 15.31 -12.03
CA VAL A 227 -3.91 15.07 -12.32
C VAL A 227 -4.83 15.76 -11.30
N LEU A 228 -4.47 15.71 -10.02
CA LEU A 228 -5.29 16.29 -8.93
C LEU A 228 -5.15 17.81 -8.80
N ALA A 229 -4.06 18.41 -9.29
CA ALA A 229 -3.80 19.85 -9.11
C ALA A 229 -4.95 20.76 -9.57
N PRO A 230 -5.58 20.56 -10.76
CA PRO A 230 -6.70 21.40 -11.21
C PRO A 230 -8.05 21.00 -10.61
N ASP A 231 -8.21 19.79 -10.09
CA ASP A 231 -9.45 19.28 -9.49
C ASP A 231 -9.15 18.15 -8.51
N PRO A 232 -8.99 18.46 -7.22
CA PRO A 232 -8.68 17.47 -6.19
C PRO A 232 -9.77 16.42 -5.96
N GLU A 233 -11.02 16.70 -6.40
CA GLU A 233 -12.16 15.81 -6.20
C GLU A 233 -12.39 14.84 -7.38
N CYS A 234 -11.60 14.88 -8.46
CA CYS A 234 -11.82 14.06 -9.66
C CYS A 234 -11.82 12.54 -9.38
N LEU A 235 -11.16 12.06 -8.33
CA LEU A 235 -11.16 10.65 -7.95
C LEU A 235 -12.41 10.20 -7.16
N VAL A 236 -13.26 11.12 -6.72
CA VAL A 236 -14.49 10.79 -5.95
C VAL A 236 -15.76 11.19 -6.69
N THR A 237 -15.64 11.73 -7.87
CA THR A 237 -16.76 12.01 -8.78
C THR A 237 -17.02 10.83 -9.71
N LYS A 238 -18.22 10.74 -10.30
CA LYS A 238 -18.54 9.71 -11.31
C LYS A 238 -17.96 10.01 -12.70
N THR A 239 -17.32 11.17 -12.87
CA THR A 239 -16.80 11.62 -14.16
C THR A 239 -15.43 10.99 -14.42
N GLU A 240 -15.21 10.52 -15.65
CA GLU A 240 -13.90 10.10 -16.12
C GLU A 240 -12.91 11.27 -16.13
N ILE A 241 -11.64 10.99 -15.91
CA ILE A 241 -10.58 11.98 -15.98
C ILE A 241 -10.19 12.16 -17.45
N PRO A 242 -10.37 13.35 -18.04
CA PRO A 242 -10.07 13.54 -19.46
C PRO A 242 -8.55 13.53 -19.71
N ALA A 243 -8.13 12.99 -20.87
CA ALA A 243 -6.73 12.80 -21.22
C ALA A 243 -5.89 14.11 -21.24
N GLU A 244 -6.55 15.25 -21.43
CA GLU A 244 -5.93 16.56 -21.35
C GLU A 244 -5.27 16.83 -19.99
N ARG A 245 -5.71 16.14 -18.93
CA ARG A 245 -5.18 16.27 -17.58
C ARG A 245 -3.73 15.79 -17.46
N TRP A 246 -3.24 14.90 -18.34
CA TRP A 246 -1.88 14.37 -18.27
C TRP A 246 -1.08 14.49 -19.59
N ARG A 247 -1.68 14.99 -20.70
CA ARG A 247 -0.98 15.13 -21.99
C ARG A 247 0.26 16.02 -21.96
N ASN A 248 0.32 16.98 -21.04
CA ASN A 248 1.44 17.90 -20.87
C ASN A 248 2.31 17.54 -19.64
N PHE A 249 2.26 16.29 -19.22
CA PHE A 249 3.09 15.78 -18.13
C PHE A 249 4.54 15.62 -18.62
N GLU A 250 5.51 16.26 -17.91
CA GLU A 250 6.95 16.20 -18.14
C GLU A 250 7.70 15.53 -16.99
#